data_7c002e4781c7fca1640b13a808a860fa
#
_entry.id   7c002e4781c7fca1640b13a808a860fa
#
_cell.length_a   1.000
_cell.length_b   1.000
_cell.length_c   1.000
_cell.angle_alpha   90.00
_cell.angle_beta   90.00
_cell.angle_gamma   90.00
#
_symmetry.space_group_name_H-M   'P 1'
#
loop_
_entity.id
_entity.type
_entity.pdbx_description
1 polymer ?
#
loop_
_entity_poly.entity_id
_entity_poly.type
_entity_poly.pdbx_seq_one_letter_code
_entity_poly.pdbx_strand_id
1 'polypeptide(L)'
;MSIGRQKLGEWGEEQACLFLARKGFKVIDRNFQTTQGEIDVVAVKGGDYYFVEVKTRAAGDLATDLAVTASKKYKLGKTIKRYCFERNVTEGSFILASLMVIFDRSTRTVDFRLAVLF
;
A
#
# COMPACT_ATOMS: atom_id res chain seq x y z
N MET A 1 -20.39 17.67 2.82
CA MET A 1 -20.15 16.73 3.91
C MET A 1 -18.72 16.19 3.82
N SER A 2 -17.96 16.27 4.87
CA SER A 2 -16.59 15.76 4.87
C SER A 2 -16.58 14.29 5.29
N ILE A 3 -15.67 13.53 4.69
CA ILE A 3 -15.44 12.13 5.04
C ILE A 3 -14.40 12.10 6.15
N GLY A 4 -14.64 11.33 7.22
CA GLY A 4 -13.67 11.15 8.28
C GLY A 4 -12.40 10.46 7.78
N ARG A 5 -11.30 10.62 8.50
CA ARG A 5 -9.99 10.07 8.12
C ARG A 5 -10.03 8.55 7.89
N GLN A 6 -10.72 7.83 8.77
CA GLN A 6 -10.81 6.38 8.66
C GLN A 6 -11.52 5.96 7.38
N LYS A 7 -12.65 6.60 7.06
CA LYS A 7 -13.40 6.29 5.83
C LYS A 7 -12.62 6.67 4.59
N LEU A 8 -11.89 7.78 4.63
CA LEU A 8 -11.05 8.19 3.52
C LEU A 8 -9.93 7.17 3.27
N GLY A 9 -9.31 6.67 4.34
CA GLY A 9 -8.31 5.61 4.25
C GLY A 9 -8.87 4.33 3.65
N GLU A 10 -10.04 3.91 4.11
CA GLU A 10 -10.72 2.72 3.58
C GLU A 10 -11.05 2.88 2.10
N TRP A 11 -11.56 4.04 1.72
CA TRP A 11 -11.84 4.36 0.33
C TRP A 11 -10.57 4.31 -0.51
N GLY A 12 -9.48 4.90 -0.02
CA GLY A 12 -8.19 4.90 -0.69
C GLY A 12 -7.64 3.51 -0.91
N GLU A 13 -7.74 2.65 0.09
CA GLU A 13 -7.31 1.25 -0.02
C GLU A 13 -8.14 0.49 -1.04
N GLU A 14 -9.45 0.72 -1.08
CA GLU A 14 -10.31 0.13 -2.09
C GLU A 14 -9.91 0.58 -3.50
N GLN A 15 -9.67 1.87 -3.68
CA GLN A 15 -9.19 2.41 -4.96
C GLN A 15 -7.84 1.82 -5.35
N ALA A 16 -6.95 1.67 -4.39
CA ALA A 16 -5.64 1.07 -4.61
C ALA A 16 -5.76 -0.37 -5.10
N CYS A 17 -6.63 -1.16 -4.49
CA CYS A 17 -6.85 -2.55 -4.89
C CYS A 17 -7.41 -2.64 -6.31
N LEU A 18 -8.36 -1.77 -6.66
CA LEU A 18 -8.92 -1.71 -8.02
C LEU A 18 -7.85 -1.31 -9.04
N PHE A 19 -7.01 -0.33 -8.70
CA PHE A 19 -5.90 0.09 -9.57
C PHE A 19 -4.93 -1.07 -9.80
N LEU A 20 -4.52 -1.74 -8.74
CA LEU A 20 -3.58 -2.86 -8.82
C LEU A 20 -4.16 -3.98 -9.68
N ALA A 21 -5.43 -4.31 -9.51
CA ALA A 21 -6.10 -5.33 -10.32
C ALA A 21 -6.08 -4.96 -11.80
N ARG A 22 -6.35 -3.69 -12.13
CA ARG A 22 -6.30 -3.21 -13.52
C ARG A 22 -4.90 -3.32 -14.13
N LYS A 23 -3.86 -3.25 -13.28
CA LYS A 23 -2.46 -3.34 -13.73
C LYS A 23 -1.91 -4.77 -13.73
N GLY A 24 -2.78 -5.75 -13.49
CA GLY A 24 -2.40 -7.16 -13.57
C GLY A 24 -1.90 -7.76 -12.25
N PHE A 25 -2.00 -7.03 -11.14
CA PHE A 25 -1.70 -7.57 -9.82
C PHE A 25 -2.90 -8.34 -9.30
N LYS A 26 -2.63 -9.44 -8.59
CA LYS A 26 -3.64 -10.17 -7.84
C LYS A 26 -3.52 -9.77 -6.39
N VAL A 27 -4.53 -9.09 -5.86
CA VAL A 27 -4.57 -8.74 -4.43
C VAL A 27 -4.95 -10.01 -3.66
N ILE A 28 -4.08 -10.43 -2.75
CA ILE A 28 -4.27 -11.69 -2.00
C ILE A 28 -4.53 -11.47 -0.52
N ASP A 29 -4.22 -10.28 0.00
CA ASP A 29 -4.47 -9.98 1.41
C ASP A 29 -4.56 -8.48 1.62
N ARG A 30 -5.23 -8.07 2.71
CA ARG A 30 -5.39 -6.66 3.07
C ARG A 30 -5.30 -6.51 4.58
N ASN A 31 -4.78 -5.36 5.02
CA ASN A 31 -4.77 -4.97 6.44
C ASN A 31 -4.15 -6.01 7.36
N PHE A 32 -2.99 -6.51 6.99
CA PHE A 32 -2.25 -7.42 7.83
C PHE A 32 -1.54 -6.63 8.93
N GLN A 33 -1.88 -6.91 10.18
CA GLN A 33 -1.37 -6.17 11.34
C GLN A 33 -0.54 -7.04 12.25
N THR A 34 0.53 -6.46 12.79
CA THR A 34 1.35 -7.05 13.84
C THR A 34 1.66 -5.98 14.89
N THR A 35 2.32 -6.37 15.96
CA THR A 35 2.79 -5.41 16.97
C THR A 35 3.89 -4.48 16.41
N GLN A 36 4.53 -4.88 15.31
CA GLN A 36 5.62 -4.10 14.68
C GLN A 36 5.12 -3.13 13.62
N GLY A 37 3.95 -3.36 13.07
CA GLY A 37 3.42 -2.52 12.02
C GLY A 37 2.31 -3.17 11.24
N GLU A 38 1.98 -2.55 10.10
CA GLU A 38 0.84 -2.91 9.28
C GLU A 38 1.26 -2.93 7.81
N ILE A 39 0.68 -3.88 7.05
CA ILE A 39 0.77 -3.90 5.60
C ILE A 39 -0.64 -3.70 5.06
N ASP A 40 -0.85 -2.64 4.28
CA ASP A 40 -2.18 -2.28 3.80
C ASP A 40 -2.70 -3.26 2.75
N VAL A 41 -1.85 -3.63 1.79
CA VAL A 41 -2.21 -4.54 0.69
C VAL A 41 -1.04 -5.46 0.40
N VAL A 42 -1.35 -6.74 0.19
CA VAL A 42 -0.38 -7.70 -0.36
C VAL A 42 -0.90 -8.16 -1.72
N ALA A 43 -0.07 -8.03 -2.74
CA ALA A 43 -0.43 -8.39 -4.11
C ALA A 43 0.67 -9.22 -4.75
N VAL A 44 0.29 -10.02 -5.75
CA VAL A 44 1.22 -10.88 -6.48
C VAL A 44 1.15 -10.54 -7.96
N LYS A 45 2.30 -10.44 -8.59
CA LYS A 45 2.41 -10.28 -10.02
C LYS A 45 3.71 -10.93 -10.52
N GLY A 46 3.62 -11.78 -11.53
CA GLY A 46 4.79 -12.43 -12.11
C GLY A 46 5.57 -13.29 -11.13
N GLY A 47 4.91 -13.87 -10.12
CA GLY A 47 5.58 -14.67 -9.10
C GLY A 47 6.19 -13.88 -7.96
N ASP A 48 6.13 -12.57 -8.01
CA ASP A 48 6.68 -11.70 -6.97
C ASP A 48 5.59 -11.19 -6.04
N TYR A 49 5.95 -11.01 -4.76
CA TYR A 49 5.06 -10.49 -3.73
C TYR A 49 5.32 -9.00 -3.52
N TYR A 50 4.28 -8.21 -3.63
CA TYR A 50 4.33 -6.77 -3.42
C TYR A 50 3.62 -6.43 -2.12
N PHE A 51 4.35 -5.85 -1.19
CA PHE A 51 3.82 -5.36 0.07
C PHE A 51 3.63 -3.87 -0.07
N VAL A 52 2.37 -3.45 -0.15
CA VAL A 52 2.03 -2.10 -0.59
C VAL A 52 1.50 -1.28 0.58
N GLU A 53 2.14 -0.14 0.80
CA GLU A 53 1.66 0.88 1.71
C GLU A 53 0.82 1.86 0.90
N VAL A 54 -0.43 2.06 1.31
CA VAL A 54 -1.36 2.96 0.60
C VAL A 54 -1.45 4.29 1.35
N LYS A 55 -1.26 5.37 0.61
CA LYS A 55 -1.43 6.73 1.13
C LYS A 55 -2.46 7.45 0.29
N THR A 56 -3.43 8.06 0.96
CA THR A 56 -4.51 8.80 0.30
C THR A 56 -4.31 10.29 0.58
N ARG A 57 -4.24 11.09 -0.48
CA ARG A 57 -3.97 12.52 -0.36
C ARG A 57 -4.84 13.31 -1.32
N ALA A 58 -5.22 14.53 -0.90
CA ALA A 58 -5.85 15.49 -1.79
C ALA A 58 -4.82 16.06 -2.76
N ALA A 59 -5.23 16.38 -3.98
CA ALA A 59 -4.38 17.07 -4.92
C ALA A 59 -3.91 18.40 -4.32
N GLY A 60 -2.62 18.68 -4.45
CA GLY A 60 -1.99 19.85 -3.83
C GLY A 60 -1.35 19.54 -2.46
N ASP A 61 -1.73 18.46 -1.82
CA ASP A 61 -1.25 18.07 -0.49
C ASP A 61 -0.19 16.97 -0.58
N LEU A 62 0.64 17.01 -1.61
CA LEU A 62 1.55 15.92 -1.95
C LEU A 62 2.89 15.99 -1.21
N ALA A 63 3.06 16.96 -0.36
CA ALA A 63 4.36 17.20 0.25
C ALA A 63 4.70 16.14 1.28
N THR A 64 5.85 15.58 1.22
CA THR A 64 6.67 15.17 2.37
C THR A 64 6.52 13.77 2.93
N ASP A 65 5.48 13.01 2.63
CA ASP A 65 5.24 11.71 3.26
C ASP A 65 5.94 10.53 2.57
N LEU A 66 6.77 10.80 1.58
CA LEU A 66 7.37 9.74 0.76
C LEU A 66 8.67 9.19 1.34
N ALA A 67 9.22 9.83 2.36
CA ALA A 67 10.47 9.39 2.96
C ALA A 67 10.23 8.17 3.85
N VAL A 68 10.91 7.07 3.55
CA VAL A 68 10.92 5.89 4.41
C VAL A 68 12.16 5.98 5.28
N THR A 69 11.98 6.18 6.58
CA THR A 69 13.10 6.20 7.53
C THR A 69 13.67 4.79 7.72
N ALA A 70 14.91 4.70 8.18
CA ALA A 70 15.53 3.41 8.50
C ALA A 70 14.72 2.63 9.55
N SER A 71 14.15 3.32 10.53
CA SER A 71 13.29 2.71 11.54
C SER A 71 12.02 2.12 10.92
N LYS A 72 11.37 2.85 10.04
CA LYS A 72 10.16 2.39 9.35
C LYS A 72 10.47 1.20 8.46
N LYS A 73 11.57 1.25 7.72
CA LYS A 73 12.03 0.15 6.88
C LYS A 73 12.27 -1.13 7.70
N TYR A 74 12.91 -0.99 8.86
CA TYR A 74 13.17 -2.11 9.75
C TYR A 74 11.88 -2.76 10.25
N LYS A 75 10.93 -1.94 10.70
CA LYS A 75 9.64 -2.42 11.18
C LYS A 75 8.82 -3.10 10.08
N LEU A 76 8.81 -2.53 8.88
CA LEU A 76 8.15 -3.13 7.73
C LEU A 76 8.79 -4.46 7.36
N GLY A 77 10.12 -4.54 7.39
CA GLY A 77 10.83 -5.79 7.14
C GLY A 77 10.41 -6.89 8.10
N LYS A 78 10.27 -6.56 9.38
CA LYS A 78 9.79 -7.53 10.39
C LYS A 78 8.34 -7.94 10.14
N THR A 79 7.49 -7.00 9.76
CA THR A 79 6.09 -7.29 9.44
C THR A 79 5.99 -8.21 8.22
N ILE A 80 6.81 -7.98 7.20
CA ILE A 80 6.88 -8.83 6.00
C ILE A 80 7.33 -10.25 6.37
N LYS A 81 8.36 -10.39 7.21
CA LYS A 81 8.81 -11.70 7.66
C LYS A 81 7.71 -12.44 8.40
N ARG A 82 6.98 -11.75 9.25
CA ARG A 82 5.85 -12.33 9.98
C ARG A 82 4.76 -12.79 9.03
N TYR A 83 4.43 -11.97 8.04
CA TYR A 83 3.46 -12.33 7.01
C TYR A 83 3.87 -13.61 6.28
N CYS A 84 5.11 -13.66 5.81
CA CYS A 84 5.61 -14.81 5.06
C CYS A 84 5.59 -16.08 5.92
N PHE A 85 5.94 -15.97 7.20
CA PHE A 85 5.87 -17.08 8.10
C PHE A 85 4.43 -17.59 8.30
N GLU A 86 3.49 -16.69 8.55
CA GLU A 86 2.10 -17.07 8.81
C GLU A 86 1.38 -17.59 7.55
N ARG A 87 1.78 -17.16 6.37
CA ARG A 87 1.15 -17.59 5.11
C ARG A 87 1.96 -18.63 4.35
N ASN A 88 3.03 -19.15 4.95
CA ASN A 88 3.93 -20.15 4.33
C ASN A 88 4.47 -19.70 2.98
N VAL A 89 4.84 -18.44 2.87
CA VAL A 89 5.45 -17.88 1.65
C VAL A 89 6.94 -18.14 1.72
N THR A 90 7.44 -19.01 0.85
CA THR A 90 8.85 -19.45 0.86
C THR A 90 9.60 -19.12 -0.43
N GLU A 91 8.89 -18.71 -1.48
CA GLU A 91 9.48 -18.46 -2.79
C GLU A 91 9.02 -17.11 -3.33
N GLY A 92 9.79 -16.58 -4.28
CA GLY A 92 9.51 -15.32 -4.94
C GLY A 92 10.30 -14.16 -4.35
N SER A 93 10.27 -13.06 -5.04
CA SER A 93 10.87 -11.82 -4.57
C SER A 93 9.87 -11.05 -3.71
N PHE A 94 10.37 -10.38 -2.68
CA PHE A 94 9.56 -9.57 -1.79
C PHE A 94 9.87 -8.10 -2.03
N ILE A 95 8.89 -7.39 -2.53
CA ILE A 95 9.04 -6.00 -2.98
C ILE A 95 8.17 -5.12 -2.09
N LEU A 96 8.78 -4.10 -1.50
CA LEU A 96 8.03 -3.08 -0.77
C LEU A 96 7.74 -1.93 -1.72
N ALA A 97 6.48 -1.54 -1.79
CA ALA A 97 6.03 -0.47 -2.65
C ALA A 97 5.12 0.49 -1.90
N SER A 98 5.08 1.72 -2.37
CA SER A 98 4.13 2.73 -1.91
C SER A 98 3.18 3.05 -3.04
N LEU A 99 1.89 3.09 -2.75
CA LEU A 99 0.88 3.50 -3.71
C LEU A 99 0.15 4.72 -3.17
N MET A 100 0.32 5.83 -3.85
CA MET A 100 -0.37 7.06 -3.48
C MET A 100 -1.64 7.20 -4.30
N VAL A 101 -2.75 7.36 -3.62
CA VAL A 101 -4.06 7.62 -4.20
C VAL A 101 -4.34 9.10 -4.03
N ILE A 102 -4.39 9.83 -5.13
CA ILE A 102 -4.51 11.28 -5.14
C ILE A 102 -5.88 11.64 -5.69
N PHE A 103 -6.70 12.28 -4.88
CA PHE A 103 -8.03 12.70 -5.30
C PHE A 103 -8.08 14.22 -5.50
N ASP A 104 -8.82 14.63 -6.52
CA ASP A 104 -9.09 16.03 -6.80
C ASP A 104 -10.61 16.24 -6.88
N ARG A 105 -11.14 16.93 -5.87
CA ARG A 105 -12.60 17.15 -5.76
C ARG A 105 -13.11 18.14 -6.82
N SER A 106 -12.26 19.07 -7.24
CA SER A 106 -12.67 20.07 -8.23
C SER A 106 -12.86 19.48 -9.62
N THR A 107 -12.00 18.54 -10.00
CA THR A 107 -12.06 17.84 -11.28
C THR A 107 -12.75 16.48 -11.20
N ARG A 108 -13.04 16.01 -9.98
CA ARG A 108 -13.61 14.68 -9.73
C ARG A 108 -12.75 13.57 -10.32
N THR A 109 -11.45 13.70 -10.17
CA THR A 109 -10.48 12.72 -10.67
C THR A 109 -9.72 12.05 -9.54
N VAL A 110 -9.22 10.84 -9.83
CA VAL A 110 -8.35 10.09 -8.93
C VAL A 110 -7.15 9.63 -9.72
N ASP A 111 -5.96 9.99 -9.24
CA ASP A 111 -4.70 9.57 -9.83
C ASP A 111 -3.97 8.62 -8.89
N PHE A 112 -3.10 7.80 -9.47
CA PHE A 112 -2.34 6.80 -8.73
C PHE A 112 -0.85 6.93 -9.04
N ARG A 113 -0.02 6.83 -8.00
CA ARG A 113 1.43 6.80 -8.15
C ARG A 113 1.98 5.61 -7.39
N LEU A 114 2.50 4.65 -8.12
CA LEU A 114 3.12 3.45 -7.55
C LEU A 114 4.63 3.62 -7.61
N ALA A 115 5.29 3.46 -6.47
CA ALA A 115 6.74 3.53 -6.37
C ALA A 115 7.27 2.31 -5.63
N VAL A 116 8.28 1.66 -6.21
CA VAL A 116 8.98 0.57 -5.53
C VAL A 116 10.01 1.19 -4.60
N LEU A 117 9.98 0.80 -3.33
CA LEU A 117 10.87 1.35 -2.31
C LEU A 117 12.11 0.48 -2.09
N PHE A 118 11.91 -0.82 -2.02
CA PHE A 118 13.01 -1.80 -1.95
C PHE A 118 12.51 -3.23 -2.06
#